data_360ec0a56075e448b97146757b5ae3ab
#
_entry.id   360ec0a56075e448b97146757b5ae3ab
#
_cell.length_a   1.000
_cell.length_b   1.000
_cell.length_c   1.000
_cell.angle_alpha   90.00
_cell.angle_beta   90.00
_cell.angle_gamma   90.00
#
_symmetry.space_group_name_H-M   'P 1'
#
loop_
_entity.id
_entity.type
_entity.pdbx_description
1 polymer ?
#
loop_
_entity_poly.entity_id
_entity_poly.type
_entity_poly.pdbx_seq_one_letter_code
_entity_poly.pdbx_strand_id
1 'polypeptide(L)'
;MKATEKAKIGIVGTGFIGDGLKKTIAFLPDLSVSKILTQRGLDSFPGEQVYTNSVDELIEESDLVVECNGDAIYATEVLSQVLDAGIPVVTMDAELHITSGSYLSTKGLITEAEGDQPGALSALGKSLASIGFVPLVYGNLKGFLNYNPTVEDMQYWAKFQGISLEQVTESTDGTKVQVEQALIANGMGAVIGKQGMHGLESEDIYKDSKVLASYAKQKGMPISDYLLRKPQAKGWFPAGVFITAEYDQGQASVLKYLKLGEGPFYTLVKNYHLCHLEIPNTIRQVLQGEGVLLDNSMQPSASVCVIAKQDLKPGLQIKRANRSFLVRGEALCIKDAMNHLPLGLTCDLVVRRPIKAGQMIELDDVDLPDSRAYQGWLFTRSLVK
;
A
#
# COMPACT_ATOMS: atom_id res chain seq x y z
N MET A 1 34.55 -0.15 -21.74
CA MET A 1 33.13 -0.45 -21.50
C MET A 1 32.33 0.57 -22.31
N LYS A 2 31.49 0.12 -23.28
CA LYS A 2 30.50 1.02 -23.91
C LYS A 2 29.60 1.51 -22.78
N ALA A 3 29.37 2.83 -22.69
CA ALA A 3 28.35 3.37 -21.80
C ALA A 3 27.02 2.71 -22.20
N THR A 4 26.51 1.85 -21.37
CA THR A 4 25.13 1.34 -21.53
C THR A 4 24.22 2.54 -21.39
N GLU A 5 23.32 2.72 -22.33
CA GLU A 5 22.31 3.78 -22.27
C GLU A 5 21.51 3.61 -20.97
N LYS A 6 21.34 4.72 -20.24
CA LYS A 6 20.57 4.69 -18.98
C LYS A 6 19.09 4.50 -19.29
N ALA A 7 18.43 3.63 -18.53
CA ALA A 7 16.99 3.50 -18.64
C ALA A 7 16.28 4.81 -18.21
N LYS A 8 15.31 5.23 -19.00
CA LYS A 8 14.56 6.48 -18.84
C LYS A 8 13.32 6.24 -17.97
N ILE A 9 13.32 6.85 -16.80
CA ILE A 9 12.26 6.67 -15.81
C ILE A 9 11.36 7.90 -15.77
N GLY A 10 10.09 7.70 -16.13
CA GLY A 10 9.04 8.68 -15.91
C GLY A 10 8.56 8.61 -14.45
N ILE A 11 8.17 9.75 -13.87
CA ILE A 11 7.63 9.81 -12.51
C ILE A 11 6.27 10.50 -12.54
N VAL A 12 5.26 9.93 -11.89
CA VAL A 12 3.95 10.57 -11.66
C VAL A 12 3.87 11.01 -10.21
N GLY A 13 3.87 12.33 -9.99
CA GLY A 13 3.82 12.92 -8.66
C GLY A 13 5.09 13.67 -8.24
N THR A 14 4.88 14.77 -7.53
CA THR A 14 5.93 15.71 -7.05
C THR A 14 5.92 15.84 -5.53
N GLY A 15 5.40 14.82 -4.83
CA GLY A 15 5.38 14.74 -3.38
C GLY A 15 6.71 14.24 -2.80
N PHE A 16 6.69 13.89 -1.51
CA PHE A 16 7.85 13.40 -0.78
C PHE A 16 8.56 12.21 -1.48
N ILE A 17 7.78 11.24 -1.98
CA ILE A 17 8.35 10.06 -2.65
C ILE A 17 8.92 10.43 -4.03
N GLY A 18 8.17 11.19 -4.85
CA GLY A 18 8.62 11.56 -6.20
C GLY A 18 9.88 12.43 -6.19
N ASP A 19 9.96 13.44 -5.32
CA ASP A 19 11.15 14.26 -5.15
C ASP A 19 12.33 13.46 -4.59
N GLY A 20 12.07 12.57 -3.63
CA GLY A 20 13.07 11.65 -3.11
C GLY A 20 13.61 10.69 -4.17
N LEU A 21 12.75 10.11 -5.00
CA LEU A 21 13.14 9.22 -6.09
C LEU A 21 13.97 9.95 -7.16
N LYS A 22 13.56 11.16 -7.56
CA LYS A 22 14.37 12.02 -8.45
C LYS A 22 15.80 12.15 -7.94
N LYS A 23 15.96 12.48 -6.66
CA LYS A 23 17.28 12.61 -6.01
C LYS A 23 18.04 11.28 -5.97
N THR A 24 17.35 10.18 -5.66
CA THR A 24 17.96 8.84 -5.62
C THR A 24 18.49 8.42 -6.99
N ILE A 25 17.70 8.57 -8.05
CA ILE A 25 18.09 8.23 -9.42
C ILE A 25 19.30 9.04 -9.88
N ALA A 26 19.45 10.28 -9.45
CA ALA A 26 20.58 11.13 -9.82
C ALA A 26 21.96 10.52 -9.45
N PHE A 27 22.02 9.65 -8.45
CA PHE A 27 23.25 8.97 -8.02
C PHE A 27 23.45 7.59 -8.70
N LEU A 28 22.45 7.09 -9.45
CA LEU A 28 22.51 5.76 -10.04
C LEU A 28 23.09 5.81 -11.45
N PRO A 29 24.05 4.92 -11.80
CA PRO A 29 24.72 4.96 -13.08
C PRO A 29 23.87 4.44 -14.25
N ASP A 30 22.85 3.65 -13.97
CA ASP A 30 22.04 2.85 -14.90
C ASP A 30 20.63 3.43 -15.14
N LEU A 31 20.19 4.40 -14.35
CA LEU A 31 18.89 5.04 -14.43
C LEU A 31 19.00 6.54 -14.67
N SER A 32 17.99 7.12 -15.31
CA SER A 32 17.84 8.57 -15.49
C SER A 32 16.37 8.97 -15.40
N VAL A 33 16.07 10.12 -14.81
CA VAL A 33 14.69 10.66 -14.83
C VAL A 33 14.48 11.34 -16.20
N SER A 34 13.47 10.90 -16.93
CA SER A 34 13.08 11.49 -18.23
C SER A 34 12.07 12.60 -18.06
N LYS A 35 10.91 12.30 -17.49
CA LYS A 35 9.82 13.26 -17.24
C LYS A 35 9.21 13.07 -15.86
N ILE A 36 8.70 14.17 -15.29
CA ILE A 36 7.94 14.17 -14.04
C ILE A 36 6.59 14.82 -14.32
N LEU A 37 5.53 13.99 -14.33
CA LEU A 37 4.18 14.44 -14.50
C LEU A 37 3.66 15.10 -13.22
N THR A 38 3.12 16.31 -13.36
CA THR A 38 2.58 17.08 -12.23
C THR A 38 1.26 17.76 -12.61
N GLN A 39 0.36 17.90 -11.63
CA GLN A 39 -0.85 18.73 -11.75
C GLN A 39 -0.60 20.20 -11.38
N ARG A 40 0.57 20.54 -10.86
CA ARG A 40 0.96 21.90 -10.52
C ARG A 40 1.32 22.67 -11.79
N GLY A 41 1.14 24.00 -11.78
CA GLY A 41 1.64 24.84 -12.87
C GLY A 41 3.15 24.72 -13.02
N LEU A 42 3.64 24.64 -14.26
CA LEU A 42 5.07 24.49 -14.56
C LEU A 42 5.92 25.67 -14.05
N ASP A 43 5.31 26.82 -13.85
CA ASP A 43 5.95 27.99 -13.23
C ASP A 43 6.45 27.72 -11.80
N SER A 44 5.96 26.66 -11.16
CA SER A 44 6.45 26.20 -9.86
C SER A 44 7.83 25.53 -9.92
N PHE A 45 8.32 25.24 -11.14
CA PHE A 45 9.58 24.52 -11.39
C PHE A 45 10.47 25.28 -12.40
N PRO A 46 10.89 26.53 -12.10
CA PRO A 46 11.55 27.39 -13.05
C PRO A 46 12.89 26.80 -13.53
N GLY A 47 13.04 26.70 -14.87
CA GLY A 47 14.26 26.21 -15.51
C GLY A 47 14.43 24.69 -15.54
N GLU A 48 13.50 23.90 -14.98
CA GLU A 48 13.57 22.45 -14.97
C GLU A 48 12.68 21.84 -16.07
N GLN A 49 13.27 21.48 -17.22
CA GLN A 49 12.59 20.91 -18.37
C GLN A 49 12.07 19.46 -18.16
N VAL A 50 12.42 18.84 -17.04
CA VAL A 50 11.99 17.48 -16.68
C VAL A 50 10.51 17.43 -16.28
N TYR A 51 9.92 18.55 -15.83
CA TYR A 51 8.51 18.60 -15.42
C TYR A 51 7.59 18.81 -16.61
N THR A 52 6.46 18.10 -16.59
CA THR A 52 5.42 18.20 -17.62
C THR A 52 4.01 18.09 -17.02
N ASN A 53 3.02 18.67 -17.73
CA ASN A 53 1.58 18.41 -17.48
C ASN A 53 0.99 17.46 -18.55
N SER A 54 1.81 16.98 -19.51
CA SER A 54 1.40 16.11 -20.62
C SER A 54 1.69 14.65 -20.30
N VAL A 55 0.65 13.81 -20.34
CA VAL A 55 0.79 12.36 -20.24
C VAL A 55 1.48 11.79 -21.48
N ASP A 56 1.23 12.37 -22.66
CA ASP A 56 1.86 11.94 -23.90
C ASP A 56 3.37 12.12 -23.86
N GLU A 57 3.87 13.29 -23.38
CA GLU A 57 5.32 13.48 -23.19
C GLU A 57 5.93 12.50 -22.17
N LEU A 58 5.20 12.17 -21.10
CA LEU A 58 5.64 11.16 -20.15
C LEU A 58 5.81 9.80 -20.83
N ILE A 59 4.84 9.39 -21.65
CA ILE A 59 4.82 8.11 -22.38
C ILE A 59 5.96 8.06 -23.40
N GLU A 60 6.08 9.10 -24.25
CA GLU A 60 7.06 9.12 -25.34
C GLU A 60 8.52 9.07 -24.87
N GLU A 61 8.79 9.59 -23.66
CA GLU A 61 10.14 9.70 -23.16
C GLU A 61 10.52 8.66 -22.08
N SER A 62 9.64 7.70 -21.74
CA SER A 62 9.88 6.78 -20.64
C SER A 62 9.95 5.31 -21.06
N ASP A 63 10.93 4.57 -20.53
CA ASP A 63 11.00 3.11 -20.65
C ASP A 63 10.17 2.42 -19.55
N LEU A 64 9.95 3.10 -18.42
CA LEU A 64 9.16 2.66 -17.28
C LEU A 64 8.64 3.90 -16.54
N VAL A 65 7.43 3.80 -16.00
CA VAL A 65 6.84 4.88 -15.18
C VAL A 65 6.74 4.45 -13.72
N VAL A 66 7.18 5.34 -12.81
CA VAL A 66 6.96 5.18 -11.36
C VAL A 66 5.84 6.12 -10.92
N GLU A 67 4.79 5.55 -10.35
CA GLU A 67 3.66 6.28 -9.79
C GLU A 67 3.83 6.46 -8.28
N CYS A 68 3.66 7.68 -7.77
CA CYS A 68 3.74 8.04 -6.36
C CYS A 68 2.92 9.31 -6.04
N ASN A 69 1.78 9.48 -6.72
CA ASN A 69 0.93 10.66 -6.57
C ASN A 69 0.02 10.57 -5.32
N GLY A 70 -0.40 9.35 -4.94
CA GLY A 70 -1.26 9.09 -3.79
C GLY A 70 -2.71 9.57 -3.98
N ASP A 71 -3.19 9.59 -5.22
CA ASP A 71 -4.59 9.84 -5.59
C ASP A 71 -5.03 8.74 -6.56
N ALA A 72 -5.72 7.73 -6.05
CA ALA A 72 -6.09 6.54 -6.81
C ALA A 72 -6.97 6.87 -8.03
N ILE A 73 -7.80 7.92 -7.98
CA ILE A 73 -8.66 8.32 -9.10
C ILE A 73 -7.81 8.91 -10.23
N TYR A 74 -7.00 9.92 -9.93
CA TYR A 74 -6.11 10.54 -10.90
C TYR A 74 -5.08 9.55 -11.45
N ALA A 75 -4.46 8.75 -10.57
CA ALA A 75 -3.49 7.76 -10.97
C ALA A 75 -4.10 6.71 -11.92
N THR A 76 -5.33 6.25 -11.69
CA THR A 76 -6.01 5.31 -12.60
C THR A 76 -6.18 5.89 -14.00
N GLU A 77 -6.54 7.18 -14.13
CA GLU A 77 -6.68 7.84 -15.43
C GLU A 77 -5.35 7.90 -16.20
N VAL A 78 -4.27 8.31 -15.50
CA VAL A 78 -2.93 8.42 -16.10
C VAL A 78 -2.38 7.03 -16.46
N LEU A 79 -2.42 6.10 -15.51
CA LEU A 79 -1.80 4.79 -15.69
C LEU A 79 -2.53 3.92 -16.70
N SER A 80 -3.85 4.13 -16.89
CA SER A 80 -4.56 3.46 -17.98
C SER A 80 -3.94 3.80 -19.35
N GLN A 81 -3.55 5.07 -19.57
CA GLN A 81 -2.93 5.51 -20.82
C GLN A 81 -1.50 4.99 -20.95
N VAL A 82 -0.72 5.05 -19.86
CA VAL A 82 0.67 4.56 -19.80
C VAL A 82 0.74 3.06 -20.13
N LEU A 83 -0.15 2.26 -19.51
CA LEU A 83 -0.19 0.80 -19.70
C LEU A 83 -0.74 0.45 -21.11
N ASP A 84 -1.74 1.18 -21.63
CA ASP A 84 -2.26 1.00 -23.00
C ASP A 84 -1.17 1.32 -24.07
N ALA A 85 -0.21 2.18 -23.74
CA ALA A 85 0.99 2.44 -24.57
C ALA A 85 2.09 1.36 -24.43
N GLY A 86 1.89 0.36 -23.59
CA GLY A 86 2.84 -0.74 -23.37
C GLY A 86 3.99 -0.42 -22.40
N ILE A 87 3.93 0.71 -21.70
CA ILE A 87 4.96 1.12 -20.71
C ILE A 87 4.65 0.45 -19.36
N PRO A 88 5.60 -0.31 -18.78
CA PRO A 88 5.41 -0.93 -17.46
C PRO A 88 5.39 0.12 -16.35
N VAL A 89 4.63 -0.20 -15.29
CA VAL A 89 4.42 0.69 -14.14
C VAL A 89 4.89 0.06 -12.85
N VAL A 90 5.63 0.83 -12.06
CA VAL A 90 5.94 0.56 -10.65
C VAL A 90 5.20 1.61 -9.82
N THR A 91 4.46 1.22 -8.77
CA THR A 91 3.72 2.18 -7.95
C THR A 91 4.08 2.07 -6.47
N MET A 92 3.92 3.16 -5.73
CA MET A 92 4.02 3.26 -4.27
C MET A 92 2.65 3.58 -3.66
N ASP A 93 1.57 3.26 -4.37
CA ASP A 93 0.20 3.56 -3.96
C ASP A 93 -0.62 2.27 -3.81
N ALA A 94 -0.57 1.69 -2.62
CA ALA A 94 -1.37 0.51 -2.29
C ALA A 94 -2.89 0.78 -2.37
N GLU A 95 -3.34 2.04 -2.17
CA GLU A 95 -4.75 2.43 -2.31
C GLU A 95 -5.21 2.34 -3.77
N LEU A 96 -4.37 2.76 -4.72
CA LEU A 96 -4.58 2.56 -6.15
C LEU A 96 -4.75 1.06 -6.47
N HIS A 97 -3.82 0.23 -5.95
CA HIS A 97 -3.86 -1.22 -6.19
C HIS A 97 -5.17 -1.85 -5.72
N ILE A 98 -5.59 -1.64 -4.47
CA ILE A 98 -6.80 -2.26 -3.92
C ILE A 98 -8.09 -1.71 -4.55
N THR A 99 -8.04 -0.53 -5.19
CA THR A 99 -9.19 0.09 -5.84
C THR A 99 -9.32 -0.37 -7.30
N SER A 100 -8.28 -0.16 -8.11
CA SER A 100 -8.31 -0.37 -9.56
C SER A 100 -7.17 -1.25 -10.09
N GLY A 101 -6.27 -1.75 -9.22
CA GLY A 101 -5.08 -2.49 -9.63
C GLY A 101 -5.37 -3.73 -10.45
N SER A 102 -6.40 -4.53 -10.10
CA SER A 102 -6.80 -5.70 -10.89
C SER A 102 -7.27 -5.30 -12.31
N TYR A 103 -7.95 -4.16 -12.46
CA TYR A 103 -8.31 -3.60 -13.76
C TYR A 103 -7.08 -3.14 -14.54
N LEU A 104 -6.18 -2.40 -13.90
CA LEU A 104 -4.95 -1.91 -14.54
C LEU A 104 -4.05 -3.07 -14.99
N SER A 105 -3.98 -4.16 -14.23
CA SER A 105 -3.23 -5.38 -14.61
C SER A 105 -3.73 -6.05 -15.90
N THR A 106 -4.98 -5.78 -16.33
CA THR A 106 -5.48 -6.25 -17.63
C THR A 106 -4.90 -5.49 -18.81
N LYS A 107 -4.31 -4.31 -18.59
CA LYS A 107 -3.77 -3.41 -19.62
C LYS A 107 -2.26 -3.60 -19.81
N GLY A 108 -1.54 -3.98 -18.77
CA GLY A 108 -0.10 -4.13 -18.83
C GLY A 108 0.52 -4.49 -17.48
N LEU A 109 1.85 -4.49 -17.42
CA LEU A 109 2.58 -4.79 -16.20
C LEU A 109 2.49 -3.60 -15.23
N ILE A 110 1.85 -3.85 -14.08
CA ILE A 110 1.85 -2.94 -12.92
C ILE A 110 2.26 -3.72 -11.68
N THR A 111 3.13 -3.15 -10.87
CA THR A 111 3.60 -3.75 -9.62
C THR A 111 3.82 -2.72 -8.53
N GLU A 112 3.53 -3.11 -7.28
CA GLU A 112 3.96 -2.38 -6.09
C GLU A 112 5.48 -2.39 -6.00
N ALA A 113 6.07 -1.28 -5.54
CA ALA A 113 7.50 -1.11 -5.32
C ALA A 113 7.96 -1.72 -3.99
N GLU A 114 9.19 -2.24 -3.94
CA GLU A 114 9.90 -2.36 -2.67
C GLU A 114 10.19 -0.94 -2.12
N GLY A 115 10.07 -0.78 -0.79
CA GLY A 115 10.34 0.50 -0.13
C GLY A 115 9.23 0.96 0.81
N ASP A 116 7.98 0.54 0.61
CA ASP A 116 6.94 0.60 1.64
C ASP A 116 6.64 -0.82 2.15
N GLN A 117 5.79 -0.93 3.15
CA GLN A 117 5.55 -2.19 3.86
C GLN A 117 5.03 -3.31 2.94
N PRO A 118 4.09 -3.10 1.99
CA PRO A 118 3.62 -4.16 1.13
C PRO A 118 4.72 -4.76 0.25
N GLY A 119 5.50 -3.91 -0.44
CA GLY A 119 6.62 -4.37 -1.25
C GLY A 119 7.70 -5.06 -0.43
N ALA A 120 8.00 -4.53 0.76
CA ALA A 120 8.95 -5.13 1.70
C ALA A 120 8.49 -6.52 2.19
N LEU A 121 7.20 -6.69 2.49
CA LEU A 121 6.61 -7.99 2.85
C LEU A 121 6.66 -8.98 1.69
N SER A 122 6.34 -8.53 0.48
CA SER A 122 6.38 -9.40 -0.70
C SER A 122 7.80 -9.87 -1.01
N ALA A 123 8.79 -8.96 -0.98
CA ALA A 123 10.20 -9.29 -1.19
C ALA A 123 10.70 -10.29 -0.13
N LEU A 124 10.41 -10.04 1.15
CA LEU A 124 10.74 -10.96 2.24
C LEU A 124 10.04 -12.32 2.06
N GLY A 125 8.75 -12.33 1.69
CA GLY A 125 7.97 -13.54 1.47
C GLY A 125 8.52 -14.41 0.35
N LYS A 126 8.86 -13.80 -0.80
CA LYS A 126 9.49 -14.49 -1.93
C LYS A 126 10.83 -15.10 -1.53
N SER A 127 11.67 -14.35 -0.82
CA SER A 127 12.95 -14.83 -0.31
C SER A 127 12.79 -16.03 0.63
N LEU A 128 11.85 -15.98 1.57
CA LEU A 128 11.62 -17.06 2.52
C LEU A 128 11.00 -18.29 1.85
N ALA A 129 10.07 -18.11 0.93
CA ALA A 129 9.46 -19.21 0.17
C ALA A 129 10.52 -19.95 -0.67
N SER A 130 11.48 -19.22 -1.26
CA SER A 130 12.55 -19.81 -2.07
C SER A 130 13.46 -20.77 -1.29
N ILE A 131 13.53 -20.62 0.03
CA ILE A 131 14.31 -21.49 0.93
C ILE A 131 13.43 -22.44 1.76
N GLY A 132 12.14 -22.55 1.44
CA GLY A 132 11.24 -23.57 1.97
C GLY A 132 10.40 -23.18 3.19
N PHE A 133 10.39 -21.91 3.62
CA PHE A 133 9.43 -21.45 4.63
C PHE A 133 8.02 -21.37 4.04
N VAL A 134 7.03 -21.77 4.82
CA VAL A 134 5.62 -21.69 4.47
C VAL A 134 4.96 -20.58 5.31
N PRO A 135 4.70 -19.39 4.74
CA PRO A 135 4.14 -18.29 5.46
C PRO A 135 2.75 -18.58 6.02
N LEU A 136 2.50 -18.18 7.25
CA LEU A 136 1.20 -18.21 7.93
C LEU A 136 0.68 -16.80 8.21
N VAL A 137 1.59 -15.86 8.51
CA VAL A 137 1.25 -14.47 8.80
C VAL A 137 2.17 -13.56 8.02
N TYR A 138 1.56 -12.67 7.27
CA TYR A 138 2.22 -11.49 6.69
C TYR A 138 1.87 -10.30 7.58
N GLY A 139 2.84 -9.78 8.31
CA GLY A 139 2.58 -8.85 9.38
C GLY A 139 3.27 -7.50 9.25
N ASN A 140 2.56 -6.46 9.67
CA ASN A 140 3.06 -5.09 9.79
C ASN A 140 3.33 -4.74 11.27
N LEU A 141 4.29 -3.86 11.54
CA LEU A 141 4.64 -3.41 12.88
C LEU A 141 4.28 -1.93 13.04
N LYS A 142 3.36 -1.63 13.96
CA LYS A 142 2.90 -0.27 14.25
C LYS A 142 3.26 0.15 15.67
N GLY A 143 3.92 1.29 15.80
CA GLY A 143 4.33 1.84 17.08
C GLY A 143 3.19 2.50 17.86
N PHE A 144 2.24 3.10 17.13
CA PHE A 144 1.12 3.84 17.73
C PHE A 144 -0.04 3.94 16.75
N LEU A 145 -1.28 3.83 17.24
CA LEU A 145 -2.50 4.12 16.50
C LEU A 145 -3.47 4.90 17.42
N ASN A 146 -4.21 5.84 16.82
CA ASN A 146 -5.34 6.52 17.43
C ASN A 146 -6.42 6.71 16.35
N TYR A 147 -7.49 5.94 16.43
CA TYR A 147 -8.55 5.92 15.41
C TYR A 147 -9.34 7.24 15.29
N ASN A 148 -9.28 8.10 16.30
CA ASN A 148 -9.95 9.40 16.32
C ASN A 148 -8.97 10.50 16.77
N PRO A 149 -7.92 10.80 15.97
CA PRO A 149 -6.95 11.82 16.32
C PRO A 149 -7.59 13.23 16.27
N THR A 150 -7.12 14.15 17.10
CA THR A 150 -7.53 15.56 17.02
C THR A 150 -6.74 16.32 15.95
N VAL A 151 -7.28 17.42 15.48
CA VAL A 151 -6.59 18.29 14.50
C VAL A 151 -5.32 18.87 15.11
N GLU A 152 -5.37 19.29 16.37
CA GLU A 152 -4.25 19.89 17.10
C GLU A 152 -3.10 18.91 17.24
N ASP A 153 -3.38 17.65 17.63
CA ASP A 153 -2.37 16.60 17.74
C ASP A 153 -1.71 16.33 16.38
N MET A 154 -2.52 16.25 15.33
CA MET A 154 -1.99 15.95 13.99
C MET A 154 -1.19 17.12 13.42
N GLN A 155 -1.57 18.36 13.69
CA GLN A 155 -0.76 19.54 13.31
C GLN A 155 0.61 19.55 14.00
N TYR A 156 0.65 19.19 15.29
CA TYR A 156 1.91 19.06 16.02
C TYR A 156 2.81 18.01 15.39
N TRP A 157 2.29 16.80 15.15
CA TRP A 157 3.06 15.69 14.59
C TRP A 157 3.48 15.92 13.14
N ALA A 158 2.63 16.56 12.30
CA ALA A 158 2.97 16.94 10.94
C ALA A 158 4.20 17.87 10.91
N LYS A 159 4.19 18.89 11.77
CA LYS A 159 5.33 19.81 11.91
C LYS A 159 6.59 19.12 12.43
N PHE A 160 6.44 18.23 13.42
CA PHE A 160 7.56 17.52 14.03
C PHE A 160 8.24 16.55 13.06
N GLN A 161 7.45 15.84 12.25
CA GLN A 161 7.93 14.83 11.30
C GLN A 161 8.27 15.41 9.92
N GLY A 162 7.87 16.63 9.61
CA GLY A 162 8.12 17.27 8.31
C GLY A 162 7.31 16.66 7.17
N ILE A 163 6.14 16.09 7.46
CA ILE A 163 5.20 15.52 6.48
C ILE A 163 3.85 16.25 6.53
N SER A 164 2.97 16.00 5.55
CA SER A 164 1.67 16.69 5.49
C SER A 164 0.73 16.26 6.63
N LEU A 165 -0.26 17.12 6.94
CA LEU A 165 -1.31 16.83 7.91
C LEU A 165 -2.10 15.57 7.53
N GLU A 166 -2.37 15.41 6.25
CA GLU A 166 -3.08 14.28 5.69
C GLU A 166 -2.31 12.97 5.88
N GLN A 167 -1.00 12.97 5.59
CA GLN A 167 -0.15 11.79 5.75
C GLN A 167 -0.02 11.35 7.21
N VAL A 168 0.14 12.32 8.13
CA VAL A 168 0.19 12.02 9.56
C VAL A 168 -1.14 11.47 10.06
N THR A 169 -2.27 12.03 9.61
CA THR A 169 -3.61 11.59 10.00
C THR A 169 -3.87 10.15 9.58
N GLU A 170 -3.61 9.81 8.32
CA GLU A 170 -3.79 8.46 7.76
C GLU A 170 -2.91 7.42 8.44
N SER A 171 -1.67 7.78 8.75
CA SER A 171 -0.74 6.90 9.45
C SER A 171 -1.16 6.66 10.91
N THR A 172 -1.77 7.67 11.54
CA THR A 172 -2.17 7.64 12.95
C THR A 172 -3.52 6.95 13.15
N ASP A 173 -4.50 7.16 12.26
CA ASP A 173 -5.86 6.63 12.41
C ASP A 173 -6.01 5.16 11.97
N GLY A 174 -4.92 4.53 11.57
CA GLY A 174 -4.87 3.14 11.16
C GLY A 174 -5.20 2.90 9.69
N THR A 175 -5.70 3.88 8.95
CA THR A 175 -6.08 3.70 7.54
C THR A 175 -4.93 3.13 6.71
N LYS A 176 -3.72 3.68 6.86
CA LYS A 176 -2.56 3.23 6.08
C LYS A 176 -2.28 1.74 6.26
N VAL A 177 -2.25 1.21 7.49
CA VAL A 177 -1.99 -0.22 7.72
C VAL A 177 -3.10 -1.12 7.18
N GLN A 178 -4.34 -0.64 7.17
CA GLN A 178 -5.47 -1.38 6.61
C GLN A 178 -5.32 -1.54 5.09
N VAL A 179 -4.93 -0.47 4.40
CA VAL A 179 -4.67 -0.46 2.95
C VAL A 179 -3.50 -1.37 2.59
N GLU A 180 -2.37 -1.22 3.29
CA GLU A 180 -1.17 -2.02 3.08
C GLU A 180 -1.44 -3.52 3.22
N GLN A 181 -2.15 -3.91 4.28
CA GLN A 181 -2.42 -5.32 4.57
C GLN A 181 -3.54 -5.91 3.67
N ALA A 182 -4.47 -5.10 3.15
CA ALA A 182 -5.42 -5.55 2.15
C ALA A 182 -4.72 -5.91 0.83
N LEU A 183 -3.76 -5.09 0.37
CA LEU A 183 -2.95 -5.41 -0.81
C LEU A 183 -2.13 -6.69 -0.62
N ILE A 184 -1.52 -6.87 0.55
CA ILE A 184 -0.80 -8.11 0.89
C ILE A 184 -1.74 -9.31 0.88
N ALA A 185 -2.96 -9.19 1.42
CA ALA A 185 -3.92 -10.28 1.38
C ALA A 185 -4.20 -10.72 -0.06
N ASN A 186 -4.44 -9.78 -0.96
CA ASN A 186 -4.72 -10.06 -2.36
C ASN A 186 -3.51 -10.63 -3.12
N GLY A 187 -2.37 -9.98 -3.03
CA GLY A 187 -1.20 -10.34 -3.86
C GLY A 187 -0.39 -11.53 -3.33
N MET A 188 -0.46 -11.83 -2.02
CA MET A 188 0.25 -12.96 -1.41
C MET A 188 -0.66 -14.16 -1.11
N GLY A 189 -1.93 -14.14 -1.53
CA GLY A 189 -2.87 -15.22 -1.29
C GLY A 189 -3.22 -15.43 0.19
N ALA A 190 -3.13 -14.38 0.98
CA ALA A 190 -3.58 -14.36 2.37
C ALA A 190 -5.01 -13.84 2.47
N VAL A 191 -5.57 -13.83 3.68
CA VAL A 191 -6.91 -13.28 3.94
C VAL A 191 -6.90 -12.28 5.08
N ILE A 192 -7.87 -11.38 5.08
CA ILE A 192 -8.22 -10.56 6.24
C ILE A 192 -9.04 -11.42 7.20
N GLY A 193 -8.49 -11.69 8.38
CA GLY A 193 -9.09 -12.62 9.35
C GLY A 193 -10.46 -12.19 9.87
N LYS A 194 -10.64 -10.89 10.07
CA LYS A 194 -11.88 -10.18 10.42
C LYS A 194 -11.78 -8.73 9.96
N GLN A 195 -12.90 -8.02 9.85
CA GLN A 195 -12.91 -6.59 9.54
C GLN A 195 -12.02 -5.81 10.53
N GLY A 196 -11.16 -4.93 10.00
CA GLY A 196 -10.19 -4.15 10.77
C GLY A 196 -8.97 -4.93 11.25
N MET A 197 -8.86 -6.24 10.90
CA MET A 197 -7.80 -7.16 11.35
C MET A 197 -7.82 -7.43 12.87
N HIS A 198 -6.91 -8.25 13.39
CA HIS A 198 -6.82 -8.49 14.84
C HIS A 198 -6.09 -7.34 15.53
N GLY A 199 -4.99 -6.87 14.93
CA GLY A 199 -4.23 -5.75 15.45
C GLY A 199 -3.75 -5.99 16.87
N LEU A 200 -3.09 -7.15 17.13
CA LEU A 200 -2.74 -7.55 18.48
C LEU A 200 -1.75 -6.57 19.10
N GLU A 201 -2.04 -6.12 20.32
CA GLU A 201 -1.09 -5.39 21.15
C GLU A 201 0.07 -6.31 21.55
N SER A 202 1.30 -5.83 21.34
CA SER A 202 2.52 -6.61 21.51
C SER A 202 3.57 -5.89 22.35
N GLU A 203 4.22 -6.68 23.22
CA GLU A 203 5.49 -6.34 23.90
C GLU A 203 6.66 -7.17 23.33
N ASP A 204 6.34 -8.31 22.71
CA ASP A 204 7.31 -9.26 22.14
C ASP A 204 6.81 -9.77 20.80
N ILE A 205 7.39 -9.25 19.72
CA ILE A 205 7.03 -9.59 18.34
C ILE A 205 7.11 -11.10 18.10
N TYR A 206 8.17 -11.76 18.60
CA TYR A 206 8.41 -13.18 18.36
C TYR A 206 7.43 -14.09 19.11
N LYS A 207 6.88 -13.64 20.22
CA LYS A 207 5.84 -14.35 20.97
C LYS A 207 4.45 -14.08 20.38
N ASP A 208 4.12 -12.81 20.19
CA ASP A 208 2.75 -12.42 19.89
C ASP A 208 2.39 -12.71 18.42
N SER A 209 3.36 -12.69 17.50
CA SER A 209 3.17 -13.13 16.11
C SER A 209 2.77 -14.61 16.00
N LYS A 210 3.18 -15.47 16.94
CA LYS A 210 2.78 -16.88 16.99
C LYS A 210 1.31 -17.06 17.37
N VAL A 211 0.72 -16.08 18.08
CA VAL A 211 -0.74 -16.06 18.31
C VAL A 211 -1.47 -15.86 17.00
N LEU A 212 -1.02 -14.91 16.17
CA LEU A 212 -1.57 -14.73 14.82
C LEU A 212 -1.38 -15.97 13.94
N ALA A 213 -0.21 -16.64 14.02
CA ALA A 213 0.01 -17.89 13.30
C ALA A 213 -0.97 -19.00 13.72
N SER A 214 -1.34 -19.06 15.01
CA SER A 214 -2.36 -19.99 15.50
C SER A 214 -3.74 -19.69 14.90
N TYR A 215 -4.11 -18.42 14.74
CA TYR A 215 -5.35 -18.04 14.02
C TYR A 215 -5.30 -18.46 12.55
N ALA A 216 -4.17 -18.24 11.87
CA ALA A 216 -3.97 -18.68 10.48
C ALA A 216 -4.15 -20.20 10.33
N LYS A 217 -3.57 -20.98 11.25
CA LYS A 217 -3.72 -22.46 11.26
C LYS A 217 -5.17 -22.90 11.47
N GLN A 218 -5.90 -22.26 12.39
CA GLN A 218 -7.32 -22.55 12.63
C GLN A 218 -8.17 -22.20 11.39
N LYS A 219 -7.82 -21.13 10.68
CA LYS A 219 -8.49 -20.70 9.45
C LYS A 219 -8.12 -21.56 8.24
N GLY A 220 -6.99 -22.28 8.30
CA GLY A 220 -6.48 -23.08 7.20
C GLY A 220 -5.89 -22.28 6.04
N MET A 221 -5.63 -20.98 6.24
CA MET A 221 -5.09 -20.06 5.24
C MET A 221 -4.14 -19.05 5.90
N PRO A 222 -3.13 -18.54 5.17
CA PRO A 222 -2.33 -17.42 5.64
C PRO A 222 -3.21 -16.20 5.92
N ILE A 223 -2.82 -15.40 6.91
CA ILE A 223 -3.50 -14.14 7.23
C ILE A 223 -2.56 -12.94 7.01
N SER A 224 -3.17 -11.82 6.65
CA SER A 224 -2.54 -10.51 6.62
C SER A 224 -3.02 -9.72 7.86
N ASP A 225 -2.10 -9.25 8.70
CA ASP A 225 -2.45 -8.62 9.98
C ASP A 225 -1.33 -7.67 10.47
N TYR A 226 -1.43 -7.11 11.65
CA TYR A 226 -0.39 -6.28 12.24
C TYR A 226 -0.26 -6.50 13.75
N LEU A 227 0.91 -6.13 14.28
CA LEU A 227 1.16 -5.99 15.71
C LEU A 227 1.28 -4.50 16.06
N LEU A 228 0.60 -4.11 17.12
CA LEU A 228 0.63 -2.77 17.67
C LEU A 228 1.44 -2.77 18.96
N ARG A 229 2.45 -1.90 19.07
CA ARG A 229 3.22 -1.77 20.28
C ARG A 229 2.33 -1.35 21.44
N LYS A 230 2.40 -2.08 22.56
CA LYS A 230 1.74 -1.65 23.80
C LYS A 230 2.35 -0.34 24.32
N PRO A 231 1.55 0.61 24.82
CA PRO A 231 2.05 1.88 25.32
C PRO A 231 3.14 1.75 26.41
N GLN A 232 3.04 0.72 27.26
CA GLN A 232 3.96 0.48 28.38
C GLN A 232 5.15 -0.40 28.00
N ALA A 233 5.22 -0.92 26.77
CA ALA A 233 6.30 -1.80 26.34
C ALA A 233 7.66 -1.09 26.46
N LYS A 234 8.58 -1.75 27.13
CA LYS A 234 9.98 -1.30 27.26
C LYS A 234 10.79 -1.87 26.10
N GLY A 235 11.78 -1.10 25.64
CA GLY A 235 12.65 -1.53 24.56
C GLY A 235 12.22 -1.05 23.19
N TRP A 236 13.00 -1.48 22.20
CA TRP A 236 12.84 -1.09 20.83
C TRP A 236 11.75 -1.90 20.12
N PHE A 237 10.90 -1.23 19.36
CA PHE A 237 9.89 -1.83 18.52
C PHE A 237 10.07 -1.24 17.11
N PRO A 238 10.47 -2.04 16.11
CA PRO A 238 10.83 -1.53 14.80
C PRO A 238 9.62 -1.02 14.03
N ALA A 239 9.84 -0.04 13.19
CA ALA A 239 8.92 0.33 12.13
C ALA A 239 9.24 -0.52 10.89
N GLY A 240 8.67 -1.70 10.78
CA GLY A 240 8.99 -2.66 9.73
C GLY A 240 7.90 -3.68 9.53
N VAL A 241 8.30 -4.83 9.01
CA VAL A 241 7.39 -5.93 8.68
C VAL A 241 7.94 -7.25 9.21
N PHE A 242 7.05 -8.24 9.37
CA PHE A 242 7.44 -9.59 9.76
C PHE A 242 6.67 -10.66 9.00
N ILE A 243 7.27 -11.84 8.89
CA ILE A 243 6.58 -13.04 8.43
C ILE A 243 6.74 -14.10 9.53
N THR A 244 5.63 -14.70 9.95
CA THR A 244 5.64 -15.90 10.77
C THR A 244 5.27 -17.07 9.88
N ALA A 245 6.15 -18.08 9.85
CA ALA A 245 6.08 -19.19 8.92
C ALA A 245 6.35 -20.51 9.63
N GLU A 246 5.92 -21.61 9.02
CA GLU A 246 6.38 -22.97 9.35
C GLU A 246 7.61 -23.34 8.52
N TYR A 247 8.36 -24.30 9.01
CA TYR A 247 9.45 -24.92 8.28
C TYR A 247 9.49 -26.41 8.59
N ASP A 248 10.24 -27.18 7.79
CA ASP A 248 10.42 -28.62 8.00
C ASP A 248 10.95 -28.91 9.42
N GLN A 249 10.24 -29.74 10.16
CA GLN A 249 10.58 -30.09 11.53
C GLN A 249 11.89 -30.88 11.64
N GLY A 250 12.33 -31.53 10.55
CA GLY A 250 13.64 -32.16 10.47
C GLY A 250 14.80 -31.18 10.65
N GLN A 251 14.56 -29.89 10.40
CA GLN A 251 15.54 -28.81 10.55
C GLN A 251 15.40 -28.03 11.87
N ALA A 252 14.51 -28.42 12.78
CA ALA A 252 14.22 -27.66 14.00
C ALA A 252 15.48 -27.42 14.87
N SER A 253 16.38 -28.41 14.97
CA SER A 253 17.65 -28.26 15.71
C SER A 253 18.60 -27.23 15.09
N VAL A 254 18.64 -27.16 13.75
CA VAL A 254 19.44 -26.18 13.01
C VAL A 254 18.86 -24.78 13.20
N LEU A 255 17.55 -24.62 13.08
CA LEU A 255 16.87 -23.33 13.26
C LEU A 255 17.00 -22.83 14.69
N LYS A 256 16.97 -23.73 15.69
CA LYS A 256 17.25 -23.39 17.08
C LYS A 256 18.70 -22.92 17.25
N TYR A 257 19.66 -23.64 16.67
CA TYR A 257 21.08 -23.23 16.67
C TYR A 257 21.27 -21.84 16.04
N LEU A 258 20.58 -21.54 14.94
CA LEU A 258 20.58 -20.26 14.25
C LEU A 258 19.74 -19.15 14.98
N LYS A 259 19.27 -19.43 16.21
CA LYS A 259 18.55 -18.49 17.06
C LYS A 259 17.13 -18.08 16.59
N LEU A 260 16.52 -18.87 15.72
CA LEU A 260 15.13 -18.64 15.28
C LEU A 260 14.08 -19.22 16.26
N GLY A 261 14.51 -19.92 17.31
CA GLY A 261 13.63 -20.51 18.32
C GLY A 261 13.37 -22.00 18.12
N GLU A 262 12.40 -22.56 18.87
CA GLU A 262 12.15 -24.01 18.92
C GLU A 262 11.08 -24.51 17.94
N GLY A 263 10.45 -23.57 17.19
CA GLY A 263 9.35 -23.94 16.30
C GLY A 263 8.02 -24.30 17.04
N PRO A 264 7.00 -24.79 16.35
CA PRO A 264 6.94 -24.97 14.90
C PRO A 264 6.82 -23.66 14.09
N PHE A 265 6.60 -22.53 14.76
CA PHE A 265 6.46 -21.20 14.14
C PHE A 265 7.74 -20.39 14.32
N TYR A 266 8.23 -19.87 13.21
CA TYR A 266 9.44 -19.06 13.13
C TYR A 266 9.07 -17.67 12.60
N THR A 267 9.53 -16.61 13.29
CA THR A 267 9.24 -15.23 12.93
C THR A 267 10.49 -14.55 12.42
N LEU A 268 10.41 -14.02 11.21
CA LEU A 268 11.48 -13.28 10.56
C LEU A 268 11.05 -11.84 10.36
N VAL A 269 11.92 -10.90 10.72
CA VAL A 269 11.60 -9.47 10.77
C VAL A 269 12.53 -8.70 9.83
N LYS A 270 11.97 -7.89 8.92
CA LYS A 270 12.66 -6.78 8.26
C LYS A 270 12.34 -5.53 9.07
N ASN A 271 13.33 -5.01 9.78
CA ASN A 271 13.16 -3.97 10.79
C ASN A 271 13.28 -2.53 10.25
N TYR A 272 13.23 -2.38 8.95
CA TYR A 272 13.28 -1.11 8.24
C TYR A 272 12.49 -1.16 6.93
N HIS A 273 12.13 0.00 6.43
CA HIS A 273 11.69 0.27 5.06
C HIS A 273 12.23 1.68 4.69
N LEU A 274 12.76 1.83 3.49
CA LEU A 274 13.51 3.03 3.10
C LEU A 274 12.81 3.85 2.01
N CYS A 275 11.51 3.61 1.80
CA CYS A 275 10.66 4.34 0.87
C CYS A 275 11.30 4.44 -0.53
N HIS A 276 11.47 5.67 -1.04
CA HIS A 276 11.99 5.95 -2.38
C HIS A 276 13.42 5.42 -2.63
N LEU A 277 14.19 5.11 -1.59
CA LEU A 277 15.54 4.56 -1.73
C LEU A 277 15.56 3.10 -2.21
N GLU A 278 14.48 2.34 -1.96
CA GLU A 278 14.38 0.92 -2.37
C GLU A 278 13.65 0.76 -3.73
N ILE A 279 12.88 1.74 -4.21
CA ILE A 279 12.17 1.70 -5.51
C ILE A 279 13.08 1.26 -6.67
N PRO A 280 14.35 1.70 -6.79
CA PRO A 280 15.25 1.26 -7.86
C PRO A 280 15.45 -0.25 -7.95
N ASN A 281 15.26 -1.02 -6.86
CA ASN A 281 15.32 -2.47 -6.91
C ASN A 281 14.21 -3.02 -7.79
N THR A 282 12.97 -2.57 -7.56
CA THR A 282 11.81 -3.01 -8.35
C THR A 282 11.87 -2.51 -9.80
N ILE A 283 12.36 -1.27 -10.03
CA ILE A 283 12.60 -0.79 -11.40
C ILE A 283 13.52 -1.75 -12.16
N ARG A 284 14.65 -2.17 -11.57
CA ARG A 284 15.59 -3.08 -12.21
C ARG A 284 14.97 -4.46 -12.45
N GLN A 285 14.24 -5.02 -11.48
CA GLN A 285 13.54 -6.29 -11.63
C GLN A 285 12.57 -6.26 -12.82
N VAL A 286 11.76 -5.21 -12.95
CA VAL A 286 10.84 -5.04 -14.07
C VAL A 286 11.58 -4.92 -15.40
N LEU A 287 12.62 -4.08 -15.48
CA LEU A 287 13.42 -3.90 -16.70
C LEU A 287 14.21 -5.17 -17.10
N GLN A 288 14.52 -6.04 -16.15
CA GLN A 288 15.18 -7.34 -16.38
C GLN A 288 14.18 -8.44 -16.75
N GLY A 289 12.88 -8.17 -16.74
CA GLY A 289 11.84 -9.13 -17.07
C GLY A 289 11.50 -10.12 -15.95
N GLU A 290 11.85 -9.80 -14.70
CA GLU A 290 11.54 -10.65 -13.53
C GLU A 290 10.03 -10.60 -13.14
N GLY A 291 9.26 -9.72 -13.78
CA GLY A 291 7.81 -9.63 -13.61
C GLY A 291 7.37 -8.84 -12.38
N VAL A 292 6.20 -9.21 -11.86
CA VAL A 292 5.50 -8.48 -10.79
C VAL A 292 6.08 -8.83 -9.41
N LEU A 293 6.43 -7.83 -8.60
CA LEU A 293 6.76 -8.04 -7.19
C LEU A 293 5.49 -8.29 -6.37
N LEU A 294 4.50 -7.41 -6.50
CA LEU A 294 3.21 -7.51 -5.82
C LEU A 294 2.16 -6.73 -6.63
N ASP A 295 0.98 -7.29 -6.80
CA ASP A 295 -0.19 -6.64 -7.37
C ASP A 295 -1.47 -7.00 -6.62
N ASN A 296 -2.61 -6.45 -7.05
CA ASN A 296 -3.90 -6.72 -6.42
C ASN A 296 -4.49 -8.09 -6.80
N SER A 297 -3.79 -8.91 -7.57
CA SER A 297 -4.27 -10.21 -8.06
C SER A 297 -5.50 -10.12 -8.99
N MET A 298 -5.73 -11.16 -9.77
CA MET A 298 -6.98 -11.40 -10.50
C MET A 298 -7.98 -12.24 -9.68
N GLN A 299 -7.69 -12.46 -8.40
CA GLN A 299 -8.56 -13.14 -7.43
C GLN A 299 -8.58 -12.35 -6.11
N PRO A 300 -8.94 -11.04 -6.15
CA PRO A 300 -8.93 -10.22 -4.95
C PRO A 300 -9.97 -10.72 -3.95
N SER A 301 -9.58 -10.83 -2.69
CA SER A 301 -10.47 -11.23 -1.59
C SER A 301 -10.71 -10.12 -0.58
N ALA A 302 -9.79 -9.15 -0.53
CA ALA A 302 -9.76 -8.08 0.45
C ALA A 302 -9.94 -6.70 -0.20
N SER A 303 -10.56 -5.80 0.52
CA SER A 303 -10.68 -4.38 0.22
C SER A 303 -10.59 -3.56 1.50
N VAL A 304 -10.68 -2.23 1.39
CA VAL A 304 -10.77 -1.32 2.53
C VAL A 304 -12.06 -0.53 2.43
N CYS A 305 -12.97 -0.77 3.36
CA CYS A 305 -14.20 0.00 3.50
C CYS A 305 -13.95 1.31 4.25
N VAL A 306 -14.89 2.22 4.10
CA VAL A 306 -14.87 3.54 4.74
C VAL A 306 -15.74 3.53 5.98
N ILE A 307 -15.20 3.94 7.12
CA ILE A 307 -15.90 4.09 8.40
C ILE A 307 -15.99 5.58 8.74
N ALA A 308 -17.19 6.06 9.02
CA ALA A 308 -17.40 7.45 9.45
C ALA A 308 -16.81 7.68 10.84
N LYS A 309 -15.94 8.69 11.01
CA LYS A 309 -15.41 9.11 12.33
C LYS A 309 -16.40 9.97 13.11
N GLN A 310 -17.33 10.60 12.42
CA GLN A 310 -18.36 11.50 12.99
C GLN A 310 -19.66 11.38 12.20
N ASP A 311 -20.75 11.96 12.72
CA ASP A 311 -22.03 12.00 12.02
C ASP A 311 -21.89 12.82 10.72
N LEU A 312 -22.26 12.24 9.58
CA LEU A 312 -22.28 12.90 8.28
C LEU A 312 -23.73 13.18 7.88
N LYS A 313 -24.00 14.40 7.41
CA LYS A 313 -25.35 14.85 7.05
C LYS A 313 -25.57 14.73 5.54
N PRO A 314 -26.81 14.46 5.10
CA PRO A 314 -27.15 14.54 3.68
C PRO A 314 -26.82 15.90 3.08
N GLY A 315 -26.33 15.91 1.83
CA GLY A 315 -25.90 17.12 1.13
C GLY A 315 -24.49 17.58 1.47
N LEU A 316 -23.80 16.93 2.42
CA LEU A 316 -22.40 17.22 2.70
C LEU A 316 -21.55 16.85 1.48
N GLN A 317 -20.89 17.84 0.90
CA GLN A 317 -19.90 17.63 -0.16
C GLN A 317 -18.52 17.36 0.47
N ILE A 318 -17.87 16.30 0.04
CA ILE A 318 -16.55 15.88 0.55
C ILE A 318 -15.59 15.82 -0.63
N LYS A 319 -14.68 16.80 -0.71
CA LYS A 319 -13.67 16.86 -1.78
C LYS A 319 -12.66 15.72 -1.68
N ARG A 320 -12.22 15.42 -0.47
CA ARG A 320 -11.35 14.29 -0.17
C ARG A 320 -11.67 13.79 1.23
N ALA A 321 -12.19 12.57 1.35
CA ALA A 321 -12.57 12.00 2.63
C ALA A 321 -11.43 11.21 3.27
N ASN A 322 -10.69 10.43 2.47
CA ASN A 322 -9.48 9.75 2.93
C ASN A 322 -8.44 10.79 3.41
N ARG A 323 -7.61 10.40 4.34
CA ARG A 323 -6.60 11.29 4.96
C ARG A 323 -7.22 12.49 5.67
N SER A 324 -8.44 12.34 6.17
CA SER A 324 -9.20 13.42 6.81
C SER A 324 -9.71 13.02 8.20
N PHE A 325 -10.33 13.98 8.87
CA PHE A 325 -11.01 13.77 10.16
C PHE A 325 -12.46 13.28 10.01
N LEU A 326 -12.94 13.07 8.76
CA LEU A 326 -14.31 12.65 8.48
C LEU A 326 -14.47 11.14 8.50
N VAL A 327 -13.49 10.42 7.92
CA VAL A 327 -13.55 8.98 7.77
C VAL A 327 -12.19 8.34 8.01
N ARG A 328 -12.18 7.02 8.17
CA ARG A 328 -10.98 6.16 8.18
C ARG A 328 -11.26 4.84 7.43
N GLY A 329 -10.22 4.12 7.08
CA GLY A 329 -10.33 2.83 6.40
C GLY A 329 -10.29 1.64 7.36
N GLU A 330 -11.04 0.58 7.05
CA GLU A 330 -10.90 -0.75 7.66
C GLU A 330 -10.84 -1.83 6.58
N ALA A 331 -9.82 -2.69 6.65
CA ALA A 331 -9.71 -3.83 5.76
C ALA A 331 -10.81 -4.87 6.06
N LEU A 332 -11.35 -5.47 5.02
CA LEU A 332 -12.38 -6.49 5.12
C LEU A 332 -12.28 -7.51 3.99
N CYS A 333 -12.98 -8.63 4.14
CA CYS A 333 -13.25 -9.55 3.04
C CYS A 333 -14.36 -8.96 2.17
N ILE A 334 -14.13 -8.82 0.86
CA ILE A 334 -15.12 -8.19 -0.05
C ILE A 334 -16.45 -8.92 -0.02
N LYS A 335 -16.46 -10.26 0.09
CA LYS A 335 -17.67 -11.07 0.16
C LYS A 335 -18.60 -10.72 1.33
N ASP A 336 -18.01 -10.25 2.44
CA ASP A 336 -18.78 -9.95 3.64
C ASP A 336 -19.55 -8.61 3.53
N ALA A 337 -19.12 -7.73 2.59
CA ALA A 337 -19.72 -6.41 2.39
C ALA A 337 -19.58 -5.93 0.93
N MET A 338 -20.24 -6.61 -0.01
CA MET A 338 -20.14 -6.35 -1.45
C MET A 338 -20.52 -4.93 -1.88
N ASN A 339 -21.29 -4.20 -1.07
CA ASN A 339 -21.74 -2.84 -1.36
C ASN A 339 -20.97 -1.75 -0.61
N HIS A 340 -19.88 -2.11 0.10
CA HIS A 340 -19.08 -1.10 0.80
C HIS A 340 -18.51 -0.05 -0.18
N LEU A 341 -18.39 1.18 0.28
CA LEU A 341 -17.62 2.22 -0.43
C LEU A 341 -16.12 1.93 -0.28
N PRO A 342 -15.37 1.67 -1.36
CA PRO A 342 -13.93 1.52 -1.26
C PRO A 342 -13.23 2.85 -0.99
N LEU A 343 -12.19 2.79 -0.16
CA LEU A 343 -11.49 3.99 0.31
C LEU A 343 -10.97 4.87 -0.83
N GLY A 344 -10.38 4.28 -1.86
CA GLY A 344 -9.79 5.03 -2.99
C GLY A 344 -10.80 5.76 -3.87
N LEU A 345 -12.11 5.59 -3.63
CA LEU A 345 -13.16 6.34 -4.34
C LEU A 345 -13.71 7.53 -3.51
N THR A 346 -13.07 7.89 -2.40
CA THR A 346 -13.60 8.90 -1.47
C THR A 346 -13.22 10.34 -1.82
N CYS A 347 -13.18 10.67 -3.12
CA CYS A 347 -12.95 12.04 -3.60
C CYS A 347 -14.17 12.58 -4.32
N ASP A 348 -14.47 13.87 -4.12
CA ASP A 348 -15.56 14.61 -4.76
C ASP A 348 -16.94 13.94 -4.63
N LEU A 349 -17.24 13.38 -3.48
CA LEU A 349 -18.50 12.71 -3.20
C LEU A 349 -19.50 13.59 -2.46
N VAL A 350 -20.80 13.26 -2.58
CA VAL A 350 -21.89 13.91 -1.86
C VAL A 350 -22.62 12.86 -1.03
N VAL A 351 -22.78 13.13 0.27
CA VAL A 351 -23.54 12.26 1.17
C VAL A 351 -25.03 12.33 0.84
N ARG A 352 -25.69 11.20 0.57
CA ARG A 352 -27.13 11.11 0.23
C ARG A 352 -28.03 10.89 1.43
N ARG A 353 -27.56 10.08 2.39
CA ARG A 353 -28.31 9.66 3.59
C ARG A 353 -27.55 10.01 4.86
N PRO A 354 -28.22 10.19 6.01
CA PRO A 354 -27.52 10.38 7.27
C PRO A 354 -26.65 9.16 7.59
N ILE A 355 -25.38 9.38 7.92
CA ILE A 355 -24.43 8.33 8.32
C ILE A 355 -23.97 8.63 9.73
N LYS A 356 -24.03 7.63 10.62
CA LYS A 356 -23.62 7.79 12.01
C LYS A 356 -22.13 7.51 12.21
N ALA A 357 -21.53 8.16 13.19
CA ALA A 357 -20.18 7.84 13.64
C ALA A 357 -20.05 6.35 13.92
N GLY A 358 -18.97 5.72 13.43
CA GLY A 358 -18.70 4.28 13.51
C GLY A 358 -19.41 3.42 12.45
N GLN A 359 -20.29 3.99 11.64
CA GLN A 359 -20.98 3.26 10.57
C GLN A 359 -20.06 3.08 9.35
N MET A 360 -20.08 1.90 8.73
CA MET A 360 -19.53 1.65 7.42
C MET A 360 -20.39 2.40 6.37
N ILE A 361 -19.72 3.06 5.43
CA ILE A 361 -20.36 3.75 4.32
C ILE A 361 -20.51 2.80 3.15
N GLU A 362 -21.71 2.73 2.59
CA GLU A 362 -22.01 1.94 1.40
C GLU A 362 -22.05 2.83 0.15
N LEU A 363 -21.92 2.22 -1.04
CA LEU A 363 -22.02 2.94 -2.31
C LEU A 363 -23.35 3.68 -2.46
N ASP A 364 -24.45 3.14 -1.92
CA ASP A 364 -25.78 3.76 -1.98
C ASP A 364 -25.95 4.95 -1.01
N ASP A 365 -25.03 5.14 -0.08
CA ASP A 365 -25.05 6.25 0.87
C ASP A 365 -24.50 7.57 0.30
N VAL A 366 -23.85 7.50 -0.88
CA VAL A 366 -23.13 8.62 -1.49
C VAL A 366 -23.41 8.72 -3.00
N ASP A 367 -23.27 9.93 -3.54
CA ASP A 367 -23.12 10.16 -4.97
C ASP A 367 -21.62 10.26 -5.29
N LEU A 368 -21.16 9.40 -6.18
CA LEU A 368 -19.78 9.39 -6.68
C LEU A 368 -19.73 9.93 -8.10
N PRO A 369 -18.69 10.70 -8.47
CA PRO A 369 -18.44 11.03 -9.87
C PRO A 369 -18.10 9.74 -10.65
N ASP A 370 -18.51 9.70 -11.92
CA ASP A 370 -18.04 8.66 -12.82
C ASP A 370 -16.54 8.84 -13.07
N SER A 371 -15.79 7.74 -12.96
CA SER A 371 -14.33 7.74 -13.12
C SER A 371 -13.83 6.36 -13.53
N ARG A 372 -12.66 6.30 -14.16
CA ARG A 372 -12.03 5.00 -14.45
C ARG A 372 -11.71 4.20 -13.19
N ALA A 373 -11.41 4.87 -12.10
CA ALA A 373 -11.20 4.21 -10.82
C ALA A 373 -12.48 3.51 -10.32
N TYR A 374 -13.66 4.14 -10.49
CA TYR A 374 -14.93 3.50 -10.18
C TYR A 374 -15.21 2.30 -11.08
N GLN A 375 -14.98 2.43 -12.40
CA GLN A 375 -15.08 1.29 -13.32
C GLN A 375 -14.07 0.18 -12.97
N GLY A 376 -12.85 0.54 -12.60
CA GLY A 376 -11.82 -0.37 -12.11
C GLY A 376 -12.25 -1.11 -10.84
N TRP A 377 -12.91 -0.43 -9.92
CA TRP A 377 -13.48 -1.08 -8.73
C TRP A 377 -14.62 -2.04 -9.08
N LEU A 378 -15.53 -1.65 -9.98
CA LEU A 378 -16.60 -2.56 -10.43
C LEU A 378 -16.03 -3.82 -11.08
N PHE A 379 -14.96 -3.67 -11.87
CA PHE A 379 -14.23 -4.82 -12.41
C PHE A 379 -13.63 -5.68 -11.29
N THR A 380 -12.88 -5.09 -10.34
CA THR A 380 -12.31 -5.79 -9.19
C THR A 380 -13.37 -6.57 -8.42
N ARG A 381 -14.51 -5.93 -8.11
CA ARG A 381 -15.65 -6.55 -7.43
C ARG A 381 -16.23 -7.74 -8.22
N SER A 382 -16.24 -7.67 -9.55
CA SER A 382 -16.76 -8.74 -10.40
C SER A 382 -15.91 -10.01 -10.39
N LEU A 383 -14.64 -9.92 -9.99
CA LEU A 383 -13.71 -11.05 -9.87
C LEU A 383 -13.94 -11.87 -8.60
N VAL A 384 -14.66 -11.33 -7.63
CA VAL A 384 -14.90 -11.96 -6.32
C VAL A 384 -15.93 -13.09 -6.50
N LYS A 385 -15.53 -14.32 -6.19
CA LYS A 385 -16.33 -15.54 -6.35
C LYS A 385 -17.02 -15.96 -5.05
#